data_2c78ea0f941379de7b0f4b6048bdb3ae
#
_entry.id   2c78ea0f941379de7b0f4b6048bdb3ae
#
_cell.length_a   1.000
_cell.length_b   1.000
_cell.length_c   1.000
_cell.angle_alpha   90.00
_cell.angle_beta   90.00
_cell.angle_gamma   90.00
#
_symmetry.space_group_name_H-M   'P 1'
#
loop_
_entity.id
_entity.type
_entity.pdbx_description
1 polymer ?
#
loop_
_entity_poly.entity_id
_entity_poly.type
_entity_poly.pdbx_seq_one_letter_code
_entity_poly.pdbx_strand_id
1 'polypeptide(L)'
;MSTEWEKMLSGELYDPLDPELVRARNRARGLCQDLNATREEHEDERRRIVRQLLGAGGEDVCIQPPFFCDYGTNIRLGKRCFFNFNCVVLDVALVTVGDYALFGPAVQIYTAAHPLDAELRRRQEFAKPIEIGSDVWVGGGAIICPGVRIGSRAVIGAGSVVTRDVPDGVLAVGNPCRVVRALSESDRPSAADGSRGSAGLTALPRAADSE
;
A
#
# COMPACT_ATOMS: atom_id res chain seq x y z
N MET A 1 -10.06 -23.47 -20.03
CA MET A 1 -10.89 -22.51 -19.27
C MET A 1 -9.96 -21.84 -18.28
N SER A 2 -10.01 -20.52 -18.14
CA SER A 2 -9.24 -19.78 -17.14
C SER A 2 -9.70 -20.17 -15.74
N THR A 3 -8.76 -20.27 -14.80
CA THR A 3 -9.05 -20.48 -13.38
C THR A 3 -9.64 -19.20 -12.77
N GLU A 4 -10.31 -19.31 -11.61
CA GLU A 4 -10.80 -18.11 -10.89
C GLU A 4 -9.65 -17.20 -10.47
N TRP A 5 -8.45 -17.76 -10.21
CA TRP A 5 -7.22 -17.00 -9.97
C TRP A 5 -6.80 -16.15 -11.18
N GLU A 6 -6.79 -16.75 -12.37
CA GLU A 6 -6.46 -16.04 -13.62
C GLU A 6 -7.46 -14.94 -13.92
N LYS A 7 -8.77 -15.20 -13.76
CA LYS A 7 -9.84 -14.21 -13.92
C LYS A 7 -9.67 -13.03 -12.94
N MET A 8 -9.42 -13.33 -11.68
CA MET A 8 -9.19 -12.34 -10.64
C MET A 8 -8.04 -11.39 -11.03
N LEU A 9 -6.90 -11.94 -11.45
CA LEU A 9 -5.73 -11.14 -11.82
C LEU A 9 -5.89 -10.38 -13.13
N SER A 10 -6.71 -10.90 -14.07
CA SER A 10 -6.99 -10.21 -15.35
C SER A 10 -8.06 -9.12 -15.22
N GLY A 11 -8.73 -9.00 -14.07
CA GLY A 11 -9.81 -8.03 -13.85
C GLY A 11 -11.17 -8.49 -14.40
N GLU A 12 -11.29 -9.76 -14.77
CA GLU A 12 -12.56 -10.39 -15.12
C GLU A 12 -13.42 -10.62 -13.86
N LEU A 13 -14.70 -10.88 -14.08
CA LEU A 13 -15.58 -11.34 -12.99
C LEU A 13 -15.17 -12.75 -12.56
N TYR A 14 -14.98 -12.94 -11.27
CA TYR A 14 -14.57 -14.21 -10.67
C TYR A 14 -15.39 -14.54 -9.43
N ASP A 15 -15.39 -15.82 -9.03
CA ASP A 15 -16.01 -16.30 -7.79
C ASP A 15 -15.01 -16.18 -6.63
N PRO A 16 -15.21 -15.27 -5.67
CA PRO A 16 -14.30 -15.09 -4.53
C PRO A 16 -14.31 -16.27 -3.55
N LEU A 17 -15.27 -17.19 -3.67
CA LEU A 17 -15.39 -18.36 -2.82
C LEU A 17 -14.70 -19.60 -3.41
N ASP A 18 -14.05 -19.46 -4.55
CA ASP A 18 -13.23 -20.55 -5.12
C ASP A 18 -12.24 -21.10 -4.07
N PRO A 19 -12.12 -22.42 -3.92
CA PRO A 19 -11.30 -23.03 -2.88
C PRO A 19 -9.81 -22.65 -2.94
N GLU A 20 -9.25 -22.38 -4.12
CA GLU A 20 -7.87 -21.96 -4.27
C GLU A 20 -7.68 -20.55 -3.71
N LEU A 21 -8.58 -19.61 -4.05
CA LEU A 21 -8.58 -18.24 -3.55
C LEU A 21 -8.77 -18.19 -2.03
N VAL A 22 -9.70 -19.00 -1.50
CA VAL A 22 -9.93 -19.10 -0.06
C VAL A 22 -8.69 -19.59 0.69
N ARG A 23 -8.00 -20.63 0.17
CA ARG A 23 -6.75 -21.13 0.79
C ARG A 23 -5.66 -20.07 0.78
N ALA A 24 -5.49 -19.34 -0.33
CA ALA A 24 -4.49 -18.29 -0.45
C ALA A 24 -4.74 -17.12 0.52
N ARG A 25 -6.01 -16.68 0.64
CA ARG A 25 -6.39 -15.65 1.64
C ARG A 25 -6.15 -16.13 3.07
N ASN A 26 -6.51 -17.36 3.39
CA ASN A 26 -6.29 -17.90 4.74
C ASN A 26 -4.80 -17.95 5.10
N ARG A 27 -3.93 -18.32 4.14
CA ARG A 27 -2.47 -18.26 4.32
C ARG A 27 -2.01 -16.82 4.63
N ALA A 28 -2.43 -15.84 3.85
CA ALA A 28 -2.05 -14.45 4.05
C ALA A 28 -2.55 -13.89 5.39
N ARG A 29 -3.79 -14.21 5.76
CA ARG A 29 -4.37 -13.80 7.06
C ARG A 29 -3.62 -14.41 8.24
N GLY A 30 -3.17 -15.67 8.14
CA GLY A 30 -2.30 -16.29 9.13
C GLY A 30 -0.98 -15.52 9.28
N LEU A 31 -0.31 -15.20 8.18
CA LEU A 31 0.92 -14.40 8.21
C LEU A 31 0.69 -12.97 8.75
N CYS A 32 -0.45 -12.35 8.44
CA CYS A 32 -0.80 -11.06 9.04
C CYS A 32 -1.03 -11.18 10.56
N GLN A 33 -1.65 -12.26 11.04
CA GLN A 33 -1.80 -12.51 12.48
C GLN A 33 -0.44 -12.67 13.15
N ASP A 34 0.46 -13.45 12.55
CA ASP A 34 1.83 -13.62 13.07
C ASP A 34 2.58 -12.29 13.11
N LEU A 35 2.52 -11.50 12.02
CA LEU A 35 3.12 -10.16 11.94
C LEU A 35 2.59 -9.24 13.04
N ASN A 36 1.28 -9.21 13.21
CA ASN A 36 0.59 -8.33 14.16
C ASN A 36 0.80 -8.74 15.62
N ALA A 37 1.25 -9.97 15.87
CA ALA A 37 1.60 -10.48 17.21
C ALA A 37 3.09 -10.27 17.54
N THR A 38 3.92 -9.79 16.61
CA THR A 38 5.35 -9.54 16.86
C THR A 38 5.54 -8.42 17.87
N ARG A 39 6.54 -8.58 18.74
CA ARG A 39 6.97 -7.51 19.67
C ARG A 39 7.90 -6.54 18.92
N GLU A 40 8.01 -5.32 19.45
CA GLU A 40 8.80 -4.25 18.80
C GLU A 40 10.28 -4.63 18.65
N GLU A 41 10.84 -5.30 19.63
CA GLU A 41 12.22 -5.80 19.64
C GLU A 41 12.53 -6.94 18.68
N HIS A 42 11.52 -7.56 18.05
CA HIS A 42 11.67 -8.72 17.15
C HIS A 42 11.68 -8.33 15.67
N GLU A 43 12.54 -7.38 15.28
CA GLU A 43 12.60 -6.89 13.90
C GLU A 43 12.93 -7.99 12.88
N ASP A 44 13.83 -8.91 13.18
CA ASP A 44 14.24 -9.97 12.24
C ASP A 44 13.09 -10.95 11.97
N GLU A 45 12.30 -11.26 12.98
CA GLU A 45 11.10 -12.08 12.81
C GLU A 45 10.08 -11.36 11.94
N ARG A 46 9.86 -10.08 12.19
CA ARG A 46 8.97 -9.22 11.40
C ARG A 46 9.39 -9.18 9.93
N ARG A 47 10.68 -8.96 9.65
CA ARG A 47 11.24 -8.99 8.29
C ARG A 47 11.07 -10.35 7.62
N ARG A 48 11.24 -11.45 8.36
CA ARG A 48 11.03 -12.81 7.85
C ARG A 48 9.58 -13.03 7.43
N ILE A 49 8.62 -12.62 8.26
CA ILE A 49 7.18 -12.75 7.97
C ILE A 49 6.80 -11.90 6.75
N VAL A 50 7.26 -10.64 6.69
CA VAL A 50 7.00 -9.72 5.56
C VAL A 50 7.50 -10.33 4.25
N ARG A 51 8.71 -10.90 4.20
CA ARG A 51 9.24 -11.58 3.00
C ARG A 51 8.41 -12.81 2.59
N GLN A 52 7.81 -13.52 3.53
CA GLN A 52 6.92 -14.64 3.23
C GLN A 52 5.55 -14.19 2.74
N LEU A 53 5.09 -13.03 3.18
CA LEU A 53 3.79 -12.46 2.86
C LEU A 53 3.76 -11.86 1.45
N LEU A 54 4.77 -11.06 1.11
CA LEU A 54 4.78 -10.26 -0.11
C LEU A 54 5.13 -11.06 -1.37
N GLY A 55 4.60 -10.64 -2.52
CA GLY A 55 4.91 -11.23 -3.83
C GLY A 55 6.30 -10.88 -4.35
N ALA A 56 6.78 -9.67 -4.03
CA ALA A 56 8.15 -9.23 -4.32
C ALA A 56 8.55 -8.05 -3.44
N GLY A 57 9.84 -7.88 -3.20
CA GLY A 57 10.39 -6.89 -2.26
C GLY A 57 10.42 -7.44 -0.83
N GLY A 58 10.42 -6.55 0.15
CA GLY A 58 10.34 -6.92 1.58
C GLY A 58 11.69 -7.07 2.28
N GLU A 59 12.82 -6.97 1.58
CA GLU A 59 14.13 -7.12 2.21
C GLU A 59 14.50 -5.91 3.10
N ASP A 60 14.22 -4.70 2.61
CA ASP A 60 14.45 -3.43 3.30
C ASP A 60 13.17 -2.60 3.46
N VAL A 61 12.03 -3.27 3.48
CA VAL A 61 10.70 -2.69 3.69
C VAL A 61 10.36 -2.73 5.18
N CYS A 62 9.79 -1.64 5.69
CA CYS A 62 9.31 -1.57 7.06
C CYS A 62 7.77 -1.51 7.06
N ILE A 63 7.14 -2.48 7.68
CA ILE A 63 5.69 -2.52 7.91
C ILE A 63 5.44 -2.54 9.41
N GLN A 64 4.84 -1.45 9.92
CA GLN A 64 4.45 -1.35 11.33
C GLN A 64 3.11 -2.05 11.57
N PRO A 65 3.05 -3.01 12.50
CA PRO A 65 1.80 -3.64 12.89
C PRO A 65 0.82 -2.66 13.57
N PRO A 66 -0.49 -2.93 13.48
CA PRO A 66 -1.09 -3.99 12.69
C PRO A 66 -1.17 -3.66 11.20
N PHE A 67 -1.04 -4.69 10.36
CA PHE A 67 -1.17 -4.64 8.91
C PHE A 67 -2.10 -5.75 8.43
N PHE A 68 -2.87 -5.50 7.37
CA PHE A 68 -3.80 -6.45 6.80
C PHE A 68 -3.76 -6.44 5.28
N CYS A 69 -3.87 -7.63 4.67
CA CYS A 69 -4.03 -7.77 3.23
C CYS A 69 -4.88 -9.00 2.90
N ASP A 70 -5.30 -9.13 1.63
CA ASP A 70 -6.05 -10.31 1.19
C ASP A 70 -5.12 -11.48 0.85
N TYR A 71 -4.14 -11.28 -0.01
CA TYR A 71 -3.25 -12.34 -0.51
C TYR A 71 -1.78 -12.10 -0.16
N GLY A 72 -1.35 -10.85 -0.10
CA GLY A 72 0.05 -10.45 0.08
C GLY A 72 0.89 -10.72 -1.17
N THR A 73 0.66 -11.83 -1.86
CA THR A 73 1.40 -12.24 -3.06
C THR A 73 1.20 -11.32 -4.26
N ASN A 74 0.14 -10.51 -4.25
CA ASN A 74 -0.10 -9.50 -5.29
C ASN A 74 0.44 -8.12 -4.92
N ILE A 75 1.16 -8.00 -3.80
CA ILE A 75 1.85 -6.77 -3.39
C ILE A 75 3.32 -6.86 -3.81
N ARG A 76 3.76 -5.90 -4.62
CA ARG A 76 5.16 -5.75 -5.05
C ARG A 76 5.68 -4.40 -4.61
N LEU A 77 6.68 -4.41 -3.76
CA LEU A 77 7.25 -3.19 -3.17
C LEU A 77 8.69 -2.98 -3.66
N GLY A 78 9.01 -1.75 -3.99
CA GLY A 78 10.37 -1.29 -4.19
C GLY A 78 11.15 -1.20 -2.87
N LYS A 79 12.34 -0.64 -2.94
CA LYS A 79 13.26 -0.52 -1.80
C LYS A 79 12.77 0.53 -0.81
N ARG A 80 13.02 0.29 0.48
CA ARG A 80 12.82 1.26 1.58
C ARG A 80 11.40 1.85 1.64
N CYS A 81 10.39 1.06 1.26
CA CYS A 81 9.02 1.44 1.50
C CYS A 81 8.68 1.33 2.99
N PHE A 82 7.89 2.27 3.48
CA PHE A 82 7.44 2.31 4.86
C PHE A 82 5.92 2.36 4.95
N PHE A 83 5.34 1.41 5.68
CA PHE A 83 3.92 1.41 6.04
C PHE A 83 3.77 1.63 7.53
N ASN A 84 3.06 2.68 7.91
CA ASN A 84 2.74 2.97 9.30
C ASN A 84 1.58 2.09 9.80
N PHE A 85 1.19 2.23 11.05
CA PHE A 85 0.18 1.41 11.74
C PHE A 85 -1.16 1.38 11.02
N ASN A 86 -1.88 0.25 11.14
CA ASN A 86 -3.25 0.05 10.64
C ASN A 86 -3.41 0.20 9.12
N CYS A 87 -2.38 0.00 8.34
CA CYS A 87 -2.53 -0.02 6.88
C CYS A 87 -3.25 -1.28 6.42
N VAL A 88 -4.12 -1.12 5.40
CA VAL A 88 -4.90 -2.20 4.79
C VAL A 88 -4.65 -2.19 3.28
N VAL A 89 -4.29 -3.34 2.72
CA VAL A 89 -4.11 -3.51 1.27
C VAL A 89 -4.97 -4.68 0.79
N LEU A 90 -6.09 -4.38 0.13
CA LEU A 90 -6.91 -5.40 -0.50
C LEU A 90 -6.32 -5.70 -1.89
N ASP A 91 -5.35 -6.59 -1.91
CA ASP A 91 -4.54 -6.94 -3.08
C ASP A 91 -5.15 -8.07 -3.91
N VAL A 92 -6.41 -7.92 -4.27
CA VAL A 92 -7.12 -8.84 -5.18
C VAL A 92 -6.53 -8.77 -6.58
N ALA A 93 -6.15 -7.58 -7.05
CA ALA A 93 -5.28 -7.39 -8.22
C ALA A 93 -3.91 -6.87 -7.77
N LEU A 94 -3.00 -6.73 -8.73
CA LEU A 94 -1.64 -6.30 -8.47
C LEU A 94 -1.59 -4.88 -7.88
N VAL A 95 -0.83 -4.73 -6.79
CA VAL A 95 -0.43 -3.46 -6.20
C VAL A 95 1.08 -3.33 -6.38
N THR A 96 1.50 -2.39 -7.22
CA THR A 96 2.93 -2.11 -7.44
C THR A 96 3.30 -0.78 -6.83
N VAL A 97 4.35 -0.75 -6.02
CA VAL A 97 4.87 0.45 -5.36
C VAL A 97 6.34 0.60 -5.70
N GLY A 98 6.75 1.79 -6.12
CA GLY A 98 8.13 2.15 -6.39
C GLY A 98 8.97 2.30 -5.11
N ASP A 99 10.21 2.73 -5.26
CA ASP A 99 11.15 2.88 -4.16
C ASP A 99 10.78 4.07 -3.25
N TYR A 100 11.15 3.99 -1.96
CA TYR A 100 11.06 5.09 -0.98
C TYR A 100 9.64 5.63 -0.76
N ALA A 101 8.61 4.86 -1.01
CA ALA A 101 7.24 5.27 -0.75
C ALA A 101 6.92 5.22 0.74
N LEU A 102 6.23 6.26 1.25
CA LEU A 102 5.87 6.40 2.66
C LEU A 102 4.35 6.42 2.80
N PHE A 103 3.82 5.51 3.61
CA PHE A 103 2.39 5.43 3.91
C PHE A 103 2.15 5.77 5.38
N GLY A 104 1.35 6.80 5.62
CA GLY A 104 0.91 7.20 6.96
C GLY A 104 -0.03 6.18 7.60
N PRO A 105 -0.37 6.35 8.89
CA PRO A 105 -1.23 5.40 9.59
C PRO A 105 -2.62 5.30 8.95
N ALA A 106 -3.19 4.11 8.99
CA ALA A 106 -4.52 3.80 8.47
C ALA A 106 -4.73 4.12 6.98
N VAL A 107 -3.67 4.11 6.18
CA VAL A 107 -3.80 4.18 4.72
C VAL A 107 -4.43 2.89 4.20
N GLN A 108 -5.35 3.04 3.25
CA GLN A 108 -6.13 1.96 2.67
C GLN A 108 -5.94 1.93 1.15
N ILE A 109 -5.54 0.77 0.62
CA ILE A 109 -5.30 0.55 -0.81
C ILE A 109 -6.23 -0.57 -1.26
N TYR A 110 -7.19 -0.26 -2.13
CA TYR A 110 -8.22 -1.19 -2.53
C TYR A 110 -8.17 -1.45 -4.04
N THR A 111 -7.79 -2.66 -4.43
CA THR A 111 -7.91 -3.10 -5.83
C THR A 111 -9.26 -3.75 -6.09
N ALA A 112 -9.92 -4.27 -5.05
CA ALA A 112 -11.19 -4.97 -5.11
C ALA A 112 -12.36 -4.03 -5.47
N ALA A 113 -13.26 -4.52 -6.30
CA ALA A 113 -14.50 -3.85 -6.66
C ALA A 113 -15.64 -4.87 -6.86
N HIS A 114 -16.86 -4.39 -6.75
CA HIS A 114 -18.04 -5.20 -6.97
C HIS A 114 -18.88 -4.65 -8.12
N PRO A 115 -19.59 -5.52 -8.87
CA PRO A 115 -20.61 -5.08 -9.80
C PRO A 115 -21.66 -4.20 -9.14
N LEU A 116 -22.12 -3.16 -9.83
CA LEU A 116 -23.21 -2.31 -9.33
C LEU A 116 -24.54 -3.06 -9.29
N ASP A 117 -24.72 -4.05 -10.16
CA ASP A 117 -25.86 -4.95 -10.12
C ASP A 117 -25.86 -5.79 -8.83
N ALA A 118 -26.96 -5.72 -8.08
CA ALA A 118 -27.06 -6.32 -6.75
C ALA A 118 -27.07 -7.85 -6.77
N GLU A 119 -27.61 -8.47 -7.80
CA GLU A 119 -27.68 -9.94 -7.89
C GLU A 119 -26.32 -10.52 -8.29
N LEU A 120 -25.65 -9.88 -9.26
CA LEU A 120 -24.33 -10.26 -9.69
C LEU A 120 -23.31 -10.10 -8.56
N ARG A 121 -23.37 -8.99 -7.81
CA ARG A 121 -22.50 -8.68 -6.65
C ARG A 121 -22.56 -9.74 -5.54
N ARG A 122 -23.65 -10.49 -5.43
CA ARG A 122 -23.75 -11.56 -4.41
C ARG A 122 -22.83 -12.74 -4.69
N ARG A 123 -22.34 -12.88 -5.93
CA ARG A 123 -21.64 -14.08 -6.39
C ARG A 123 -20.29 -13.80 -7.01
N GLN A 124 -20.08 -12.58 -7.50
CA GLN A 124 -18.88 -12.24 -8.26
C GLN A 124 -18.32 -10.89 -7.87
N GLU A 125 -17.02 -10.81 -7.98
CA GLU A 125 -16.20 -9.62 -7.79
C GLU A 125 -15.34 -9.40 -9.03
N PHE A 126 -14.72 -8.24 -9.12
CA PHE A 126 -13.64 -7.93 -10.05
C PHE A 126 -12.63 -7.01 -9.40
N ALA A 127 -11.50 -6.82 -10.01
CA ALA A 127 -10.46 -5.97 -9.46
C ALA A 127 -9.78 -5.12 -10.54
N LYS A 128 -9.11 -4.04 -10.11
CA LYS A 128 -8.26 -3.22 -10.97
C LYS A 128 -6.93 -2.97 -10.28
N PRO A 129 -5.80 -3.16 -10.97
CA PRO A 129 -4.48 -2.97 -10.39
C PRO A 129 -4.26 -1.50 -9.96
N ILE A 130 -3.37 -1.31 -8.99
CA ILE A 130 -2.95 0.02 -8.52
C ILE A 130 -1.44 0.14 -8.71
N GLU A 131 -1.01 1.27 -9.24
CA GLU A 131 0.40 1.61 -9.43
C GLU A 131 0.75 2.87 -8.65
N ILE A 132 1.78 2.79 -7.81
CA ILE A 132 2.30 3.91 -7.03
C ILE A 132 3.78 4.08 -7.38
N GLY A 133 4.17 5.26 -7.83
CA GLY A 133 5.54 5.58 -8.21
C GLY A 133 6.52 5.63 -7.03
N SER A 134 7.75 6.01 -7.32
CA SER A 134 8.80 6.18 -6.30
C SER A 134 8.68 7.53 -5.58
N ASP A 135 9.22 7.60 -4.34
CA ASP A 135 9.23 8.82 -3.52
C ASP A 135 7.83 9.41 -3.26
N VAL A 136 6.80 8.58 -3.24
CA VAL A 136 5.43 9.01 -2.96
C VAL A 136 5.23 9.08 -1.44
N TRP A 137 4.58 10.14 -0.97
CA TRP A 137 4.09 10.23 0.40
C TRP A 137 2.57 10.23 0.43
N VAL A 138 1.99 9.23 1.09
CA VAL A 138 0.55 9.10 1.31
C VAL A 138 0.24 9.41 2.77
N GLY A 139 -0.46 10.51 3.02
CA GLY A 139 -0.89 10.93 4.36
C GLY A 139 -1.87 9.96 5.01
N GLY A 140 -1.86 9.93 6.35
CA GLY A 140 -2.67 9.00 7.13
C GLY A 140 -4.16 9.04 6.80
N GLY A 141 -4.81 7.87 6.85
CA GLY A 141 -6.24 7.74 6.57
C GLY A 141 -6.64 7.96 5.10
N ALA A 142 -5.69 8.12 4.19
CA ALA A 142 -6.02 8.23 2.77
C ALA A 142 -6.48 6.87 2.22
N ILE A 143 -7.41 6.92 1.25
CA ILE A 143 -7.97 5.75 0.57
C ILE A 143 -7.61 5.83 -0.92
N ILE A 144 -6.97 4.80 -1.45
CA ILE A 144 -6.64 4.68 -2.87
C ILE A 144 -7.60 3.66 -3.50
N CYS A 145 -8.39 4.13 -4.47
CA CYS A 145 -9.45 3.36 -5.11
C CYS A 145 -8.93 2.48 -6.26
N PRO A 146 -9.69 1.46 -6.68
CA PRO A 146 -9.28 0.51 -7.71
C PRO A 146 -8.92 1.16 -9.05
N GLY A 147 -7.81 0.74 -9.64
CA GLY A 147 -7.36 1.17 -10.96
C GLY A 147 -6.64 2.51 -10.99
N VAL A 148 -6.30 3.08 -9.83
CA VAL A 148 -5.62 4.37 -9.74
C VAL A 148 -4.11 4.20 -9.94
N ARG A 149 -3.53 5.15 -10.68
CA ARG A 149 -2.09 5.36 -10.76
C ARG A 149 -1.69 6.65 -10.04
N ILE A 150 -0.69 6.56 -9.16
CA ILE A 150 -0.08 7.71 -8.48
C ILE A 150 1.35 7.86 -9.00
N GLY A 151 1.65 9.00 -9.61
CA GLY A 151 2.96 9.31 -10.16
C GLY A 151 4.04 9.49 -9.10
N SER A 152 5.29 9.37 -9.52
CA SER A 152 6.45 9.51 -8.63
C SER A 152 6.52 10.90 -8.00
N ARG A 153 7.06 10.99 -6.79
CA ARG A 153 7.20 12.23 -6.02
C ARG A 153 5.88 12.97 -5.75
N ALA A 154 4.74 12.29 -5.88
CA ALA A 154 3.45 12.86 -5.51
C ALA A 154 3.25 12.81 -3.98
N VAL A 155 2.53 13.80 -3.47
CA VAL A 155 2.10 13.86 -2.07
C VAL A 155 0.58 13.81 -2.02
N ILE A 156 0.05 12.82 -1.33
CA ILE A 156 -1.39 12.67 -1.07
C ILE A 156 -1.67 13.14 0.36
N GLY A 157 -2.49 14.17 0.53
CA GLY A 157 -2.84 14.68 1.86
C GLY A 157 -3.65 13.69 2.69
N ALA A 158 -3.54 13.78 4.02
CA ALA A 158 -4.26 12.91 4.95
C ALA A 158 -5.78 12.96 4.73
N GLY A 159 -6.45 11.82 4.91
CA GLY A 159 -7.90 11.66 4.73
C GLY A 159 -8.41 11.79 3.29
N SER A 160 -7.52 11.83 2.31
CA SER A 160 -7.91 11.94 0.89
C SER A 160 -8.51 10.63 0.36
N VAL A 161 -9.46 10.74 -0.58
CA VAL A 161 -10.01 9.61 -1.33
C VAL A 161 -9.61 9.73 -2.80
N VAL A 162 -8.60 8.96 -3.20
CA VAL A 162 -8.02 9.00 -4.54
C VAL A 162 -8.82 8.12 -5.48
N THR A 163 -9.62 8.75 -6.34
CA THR A 163 -10.54 8.07 -7.27
C THR A 163 -10.12 8.19 -8.73
N ARG A 164 -9.01 8.87 -9.02
CA ARG A 164 -8.45 9.10 -10.35
C ARG A 164 -6.94 9.19 -10.26
N ASP A 165 -6.28 9.02 -11.38
CA ASP A 165 -4.84 9.13 -11.49
C ASP A 165 -4.32 10.48 -10.99
N VAL A 166 -3.15 10.43 -10.35
CA VAL A 166 -2.43 11.59 -9.83
C VAL A 166 -1.10 11.70 -10.58
N PRO A 167 -0.78 12.85 -11.19
CA PRO A 167 0.49 13.05 -11.90
C PRO A 167 1.72 13.01 -10.99
N ASP A 168 2.90 12.95 -11.60
CA ASP A 168 4.17 13.07 -10.90
C ASP A 168 4.34 14.46 -10.25
N GLY A 169 5.00 14.50 -9.10
CA GLY A 169 5.50 15.72 -8.48
C GLY A 169 4.42 16.74 -8.09
N VAL A 170 3.25 16.29 -7.66
CA VAL A 170 2.15 17.17 -7.24
C VAL A 170 1.73 16.93 -5.81
N LEU A 171 1.12 17.95 -5.20
CA LEU A 171 0.30 17.83 -4.00
C LEU A 171 -1.17 17.64 -4.41
N ALA A 172 -1.77 16.55 -3.95
CA ALA A 172 -3.19 16.25 -4.16
C ALA A 172 -3.88 15.95 -2.82
N VAL A 173 -5.07 16.49 -2.61
CA VAL A 173 -5.80 16.37 -1.34
C VAL A 173 -7.30 16.29 -1.52
N GLY A 174 -8.01 15.82 -0.51
CA GLY A 174 -9.46 15.94 -0.36
C GLY A 174 -10.26 14.68 -0.72
N ASN A 175 -11.57 14.77 -0.58
CA ASN A 175 -12.55 13.75 -0.95
C ASN A 175 -13.65 14.38 -1.83
N PRO A 176 -13.68 14.06 -3.13
CA PRO A 176 -12.68 13.31 -3.88
C PRO A 176 -11.33 14.06 -4.02
N CYS A 177 -10.22 13.32 -4.03
CA CYS A 177 -8.87 13.87 -4.14
C CYS A 177 -8.68 14.65 -5.44
N ARG A 178 -8.05 15.84 -5.34
CA ARG A 178 -7.73 16.71 -6.48
C ARG A 178 -6.32 17.26 -6.35
N VAL A 179 -5.66 17.43 -7.47
CA VAL A 179 -4.37 18.14 -7.55
C VAL A 179 -4.59 19.59 -7.11
N VAL A 180 -3.81 20.03 -6.15
CA VAL A 180 -3.80 21.43 -5.66
C VAL A 180 -2.76 22.25 -6.39
N ARG A 181 -1.53 21.70 -6.51
CA ARG A 181 -0.40 22.35 -7.17
C ARG A 181 0.73 21.37 -7.50
N ALA A 182 1.62 21.78 -8.37
CA ALA A 182 2.90 21.11 -8.52
C ALA A 182 3.79 21.34 -7.28
N LEU A 183 4.64 20.37 -6.98
CA LEU A 183 5.72 20.55 -6.01
C LEU A 183 6.89 21.30 -6.65
N SER A 184 7.57 22.11 -5.87
CA SER A 184 8.65 22.98 -6.35
C SER A 184 9.85 22.95 -5.39
N GLU A 185 10.94 23.59 -5.75
CA GLU A 185 12.12 23.71 -4.88
C GLU A 185 11.83 24.44 -3.57
N SER A 186 10.81 25.32 -3.55
CA SER A 186 10.38 26.00 -2.32
C SER A 186 9.75 25.06 -1.29
N ASP A 187 9.39 23.83 -1.67
CA ASP A 187 8.92 22.79 -0.73
C ASP A 187 10.07 22.12 0.04
N ARG A 188 11.33 22.43 -0.32
CA ARG A 188 12.49 22.02 0.48
C ARG A 188 12.64 22.93 1.68
N PRO A 189 12.80 22.37 2.91
CA PRO A 189 13.09 23.21 4.07
C PRO A 189 14.34 24.06 3.80
N SER A 190 14.30 25.36 4.06
CA SER A 190 15.50 26.18 4.02
C SER A 190 16.44 25.74 5.15
N ALA A 191 17.74 25.80 4.92
CA ALA A 191 18.75 25.46 5.94
C ALA A 191 18.58 26.29 7.25
N ALA A 192 17.82 27.38 7.21
CA ALA A 192 17.50 28.23 8.36
C ALA A 192 16.32 27.71 9.21
N ASP A 193 15.48 26.80 8.72
CA ASP A 193 14.31 26.29 9.44
C ASP A 193 14.64 25.09 10.38
N GLY A 194 15.85 24.58 10.31
CA GLY A 194 16.35 23.50 11.19
C GLY A 194 16.51 23.89 12.68
N SER A 195 16.29 25.15 13.05
CA SER A 195 16.40 25.63 14.45
C SER A 195 15.05 25.70 15.19
N ARG A 196 13.93 25.45 14.53
CA ARG A 196 12.60 25.43 15.15
C ARG A 196 11.90 24.08 14.93
N GLY A 197 12.10 23.17 15.89
CA GLY A 197 11.26 22.00 16.01
C GLY A 197 11.89 20.66 15.64
N SER A 198 12.96 20.26 16.34
CA SER A 198 13.30 18.84 16.46
C SER A 198 12.36 18.17 17.49
N ALA A 199 11.10 18.02 17.14
CA ALA A 199 10.17 17.19 17.89
C ALA A 199 9.54 16.18 16.89
N GLY A 200 10.10 14.97 16.88
CA GLY A 200 9.34 13.78 16.54
C GLY A 200 9.23 13.37 15.07
N LEU A 201 10.32 13.34 14.30
CA LEU A 201 10.45 12.28 13.28
C LEU A 201 11.51 11.31 13.79
N THR A 202 11.07 10.19 14.33
CA THR A 202 11.96 9.07 14.60
C THR A 202 12.61 8.69 13.28
N ALA A 203 13.91 8.86 13.17
CA ALA A 203 14.69 8.46 12.00
C ALA A 203 14.43 6.98 11.72
N LEU A 204 14.14 6.65 10.45
CA LEU A 204 14.15 5.27 9.98
C LEU A 204 15.48 4.64 10.44
N PRO A 205 15.47 3.41 10.99
CA PRO A 205 16.69 2.75 11.40
C PRO A 205 17.64 2.67 10.20
N ARG A 206 18.83 3.22 10.34
CA ARG A 206 19.89 3.07 9.35
C ARG A 206 20.28 1.59 9.31
N ALA A 207 20.16 0.97 8.12
CA ALA A 207 20.81 -0.30 7.91
C ALA A 207 22.31 -0.15 8.25
N ALA A 208 22.81 -1.00 9.15
CA ALA A 208 24.24 -1.05 9.42
C ALA A 208 24.97 -1.39 8.11
N ASP A 209 25.85 -0.49 7.68
CA ASP A 209 26.80 -0.78 6.63
C ASP A 209 27.71 -1.91 7.16
N SER A 210 27.51 -3.12 6.63
CA SER A 210 28.41 -4.24 6.88
C SER A 210 29.64 -4.06 5.98
N GLU A 211 30.78 -3.74 6.59
CA GLU A 211 32.10 -3.98 6.02
C GLU A 211 32.34 -5.47 5.74
#